data_51c4a8f111345c25a6e8b26eb2048a1f
#
_entry.id   51c4a8f111345c25a6e8b26eb2048a1f
#
_cell.length_a   1.000
_cell.length_b   1.000
_cell.length_c   1.000
_cell.angle_alpha   90.00
_cell.angle_beta   90.00
_cell.angle_gamma   90.00
#
_symmetry.space_group_name_H-M   'P 1'
#
loop_
_entity.id
_entity.type
_entity.pdbx_description
1 polymer ?
#
loop_
_entity_poly.entity_id
_entity_poly.type
_entity_poly.pdbx_seq_one_letter_code
_entity_poly.pdbx_strand_id
1 'polypeptide(L)'
;SQENSILIHDCFTEEKDVHFTVDVPKGVKQIRIDPCSYRCAVTVKDIAAGGQHFAKDNMTVNGVWANENCVIFDTEDPNLVFACEGADRLDVTLEVAELPKSLTATLIEAVTPKGNGLKRFFH
;
A
#
# COMPACT_ATOMS: atom_id res chain seq x y z
N SER A 1 -22.06 3.45 -11.76
CA SER A 1 -21.32 4.68 -11.52
C SER A 1 -19.90 4.38 -11.12
N GLN A 2 -19.06 5.38 -11.15
CA GLN A 2 -17.66 5.26 -10.75
C GLN A 2 -17.53 4.79 -9.30
N GLU A 3 -18.40 5.25 -8.45
CA GLU A 3 -18.39 4.95 -7.03
C GLU A 3 -18.63 3.48 -6.76
N ASN A 4 -19.40 2.82 -7.61
CA ASN A 4 -19.72 1.41 -7.44
C ASN A 4 -18.62 0.48 -7.95
N SER A 5 -17.59 1.04 -8.58
CA SER A 5 -16.50 0.22 -9.12
C SER A 5 -15.33 0.06 -8.15
N ILE A 6 -15.36 0.71 -6.99
CA ILE A 6 -14.29 0.62 -6.01
C ILE A 6 -14.79 0.03 -4.70
N LEU A 7 -14.04 -0.91 -4.16
CA LEU A 7 -14.24 -1.45 -2.82
C LEU A 7 -13.17 -0.85 -1.92
N ILE A 8 -13.61 -0.25 -0.80
CA ILE A 8 -12.71 0.31 0.19
C ILE A 8 -12.76 -0.57 1.44
N HIS A 9 -11.61 -1.01 1.89
CA HIS A 9 -11.50 -1.81 3.10
C HIS A 9 -10.59 -1.13 4.12
N ASP A 10 -11.13 -0.80 5.28
CA ASP A 10 -10.38 -0.20 6.38
C ASP A 10 -9.89 -1.28 7.33
N CYS A 11 -8.60 -1.25 7.63
CA CYS A 11 -7.99 -2.18 8.57
C CYS A 11 -7.83 -1.50 9.93
N PHE A 12 -8.90 -1.42 10.70
CA PHE A 12 -8.86 -0.77 12.02
C PHE A 12 -8.32 -1.75 13.05
N THR A 13 -7.01 -1.93 13.07
CA THR A 13 -6.36 -2.82 14.03
C THR A 13 -5.13 -2.14 14.60
N GLU A 14 -4.85 -2.43 15.87
CA GLU A 14 -3.60 -2.03 16.50
C GLU A 14 -2.57 -3.13 16.38
N GLU A 15 -2.96 -4.28 15.82
CA GLU A 15 -2.04 -5.38 15.62
C GLU A 15 -1.09 -5.09 14.47
N LYS A 16 0.14 -5.49 14.63
CA LYS A 16 1.16 -5.34 13.61
C LYS A 16 0.87 -6.23 12.40
N ASP A 17 0.43 -7.44 12.64
CA ASP A 17 0.12 -8.42 11.59
C ASP A 17 -1.37 -8.34 11.26
N VAL A 18 -1.65 -8.09 9.99
CA VAL A 18 -3.01 -7.95 9.48
C VAL A 18 -3.26 -9.06 8.46
N HIS A 19 -4.30 -9.82 8.68
CA HIS A 19 -4.74 -10.82 7.72
C HIS A 19 -6.26 -10.77 7.61
N PHE A 20 -6.77 -10.69 6.39
CA PHE A 20 -8.20 -10.75 6.16
C PHE A 20 -8.51 -11.29 4.78
N THR A 21 -9.73 -11.82 4.66
CA THR A 21 -10.29 -12.25 3.39
C THR A 21 -11.68 -11.61 3.28
N VAL A 22 -11.97 -11.02 2.13
CA VAL A 22 -13.28 -10.41 1.91
C VAL A 22 -13.79 -10.79 0.52
N ASP A 23 -15.10 -10.84 0.40
CA ASP A 23 -15.73 -11.03 -0.89
C ASP A 23 -15.67 -9.72 -1.67
N VAL A 24 -15.43 -9.82 -2.96
CA VAL A 24 -15.41 -8.68 -3.87
C VAL A 24 -16.74 -8.67 -4.62
N PRO A 25 -17.60 -7.68 -4.38
CA PRO A 25 -18.87 -7.61 -5.07
C PRO A 25 -18.70 -7.53 -6.59
N LYS A 26 -19.66 -8.10 -7.29
CA LYS A 26 -19.66 -8.06 -8.74
C LYS A 26 -19.67 -6.63 -9.24
N GLY A 27 -18.85 -6.33 -10.23
CA GLY A 27 -18.77 -4.99 -10.80
C GLY A 27 -17.66 -4.13 -10.20
N VAL A 28 -17.02 -4.59 -9.12
CA VAL A 28 -15.89 -3.88 -8.54
C VAL A 28 -14.69 -4.03 -9.47
N LYS A 29 -14.06 -2.91 -9.81
CA LYS A 29 -12.89 -2.89 -10.70
C LYS A 29 -11.62 -2.47 -9.99
N GLN A 30 -11.76 -1.80 -8.84
CA GLN A 30 -10.62 -1.36 -8.05
C GLN A 30 -10.85 -1.66 -6.59
N ILE A 31 -9.77 -1.92 -5.88
CA ILE A 31 -9.78 -2.08 -4.43
C ILE A 31 -8.84 -1.06 -3.84
N ARG A 32 -9.27 -0.43 -2.74
CA ARG A 32 -8.42 0.43 -1.92
C ARG A 32 -8.37 -0.15 -0.51
N ILE A 33 -7.18 -0.40 -0.03
CA ILE A 33 -6.95 -0.84 1.34
C ILE A 33 -6.43 0.36 2.11
N ASP A 34 -7.09 0.68 3.23
CA ASP A 34 -6.67 1.72 4.15
C ASP A 34 -6.11 1.01 5.39
N PRO A 35 -4.79 0.83 5.49
CA PRO A 35 -4.22 -0.05 6.51
C PRO A 35 -4.32 0.50 7.93
N CYS A 36 -4.29 1.81 8.09
CA CYS A 36 -4.34 2.44 9.40
C CYS A 36 -4.61 3.93 9.25
N SER A 37 -4.63 4.65 10.38
CA SER A 37 -4.88 6.09 10.41
C SER A 37 -3.69 6.87 10.95
N TYR A 38 -2.47 6.39 10.71
CA TYR A 38 -1.25 7.02 11.19
C TYR A 38 -0.12 6.74 10.21
N ARG A 39 0.97 7.50 10.33
CA ARG A 39 2.17 7.27 9.54
C ARG A 39 2.74 5.91 9.86
N CYS A 40 3.16 5.18 8.84
CA CYS A 40 3.55 3.79 9.03
C CYS A 40 4.44 3.28 7.91
N ALA A 41 5.02 2.12 8.17
CA ALA A 41 5.61 1.28 7.14
C ALA A 41 4.70 0.06 6.98
N VAL A 42 4.31 -0.24 5.76
CA VAL A 42 3.49 -1.40 5.44
C VAL A 42 4.30 -2.37 4.61
N THR A 43 4.44 -3.58 5.12
CA THR A 43 5.03 -4.67 4.36
C THR A 43 3.90 -5.49 3.76
N VAL A 44 3.88 -5.58 2.45
CA VAL A 44 2.92 -6.42 1.73
C VAL A 44 3.46 -7.84 1.71
N LYS A 45 2.89 -8.69 2.56
CA LYS A 45 3.27 -10.11 2.59
C LYS A 45 2.63 -10.84 1.43
N ASP A 46 1.33 -10.60 1.22
CA ASP A 46 0.60 -11.16 0.09
C ASP A 46 -0.72 -10.41 -0.08
N ILE A 47 -1.02 -10.01 -1.29
CA ILE A 47 -2.32 -9.51 -1.67
C ILE A 47 -2.71 -10.28 -2.92
N ALA A 48 -3.77 -11.06 -2.83
CA ALA A 48 -4.20 -11.91 -3.94
C ALA A 48 -5.68 -11.74 -4.23
N ALA A 49 -6.03 -11.64 -5.49
CA ALA A 49 -7.40 -11.56 -5.95
C ALA A 49 -7.49 -12.14 -7.36
N GLY A 50 -8.43 -13.06 -7.57
CA GLY A 50 -8.67 -13.64 -8.89
C GLY A 50 -7.46 -14.36 -9.48
N GLY A 51 -6.64 -15.00 -8.64
CA GLY A 51 -5.44 -15.69 -9.11
C GLY A 51 -4.27 -14.76 -9.39
N GLN A 52 -4.42 -13.47 -9.18
CA GLN A 52 -3.36 -12.49 -9.39
C GLN A 52 -2.83 -12.00 -8.04
N HIS A 53 -1.52 -11.79 -7.97
CA HIS A 53 -0.87 -11.22 -6.79
C HIS A 53 -0.47 -9.78 -7.07
N PHE A 54 -0.62 -8.94 -6.06
CA PHE A 54 -0.38 -7.50 -6.19
C PHE A 54 0.80 -7.07 -5.33
N ALA A 55 1.67 -6.27 -5.91
CA ALA A 55 2.86 -5.73 -5.27
C ALA A 55 3.22 -4.39 -5.93
N LYS A 56 4.44 -3.95 -5.77
CA LYS A 56 4.90 -2.65 -6.24
C LYS A 56 4.53 -2.36 -7.70
N ASP A 57 4.69 -3.34 -8.59
CA ASP A 57 4.54 -3.11 -10.04
C ASP A 57 3.10 -2.93 -10.49
N ASN A 58 2.12 -3.40 -9.72
CA ASN A 58 0.72 -3.33 -10.11
C ASN A 58 -0.17 -2.72 -9.02
N MET A 59 0.40 -1.85 -8.21
CA MET A 59 -0.29 -1.20 -7.10
C MET A 59 0.10 0.27 -7.05
N THR A 60 -0.88 1.13 -6.76
CA THR A 60 -0.65 2.56 -6.56
C THR A 60 -0.78 2.87 -5.07
N VAL A 61 0.17 3.60 -4.54
CA VAL A 61 0.19 3.97 -3.12
C VAL A 61 0.45 5.47 -2.98
N ASN A 62 -0.04 6.06 -1.89
CA ASN A 62 0.29 7.44 -1.58
C ASN A 62 1.48 7.54 -0.60
N GLY A 63 2.41 6.63 -0.76
CA GLY A 63 3.64 6.55 0.00
C GLY A 63 4.82 6.31 -0.92
N VAL A 64 5.94 5.93 -0.35
CA VAL A 64 7.20 5.69 -1.06
C VAL A 64 7.64 4.25 -0.84
N TRP A 65 7.88 3.52 -1.92
CA TRP A 65 8.39 2.15 -1.84
C TRP A 65 9.84 2.15 -1.38
N ALA A 66 10.08 1.52 -0.23
CA ALA A 66 11.45 1.32 0.27
C ALA A 66 12.14 0.16 -0.43
N ASN A 67 11.36 -0.83 -0.86
CA ASN A 67 11.82 -1.98 -1.63
C ASN A 67 10.61 -2.58 -2.35
N GLU A 68 10.71 -3.81 -2.83
CA GLU A 68 9.66 -4.45 -3.64
C GLU A 68 8.37 -4.72 -2.87
N ASN A 69 8.41 -4.77 -1.54
CA ASN A 69 7.24 -5.12 -0.75
C ASN A 69 7.00 -4.24 0.47
N CYS A 70 7.77 -3.18 0.68
CA CYS A 70 7.59 -2.30 1.82
C CYS A 70 7.37 -0.86 1.39
N VAL A 71 6.29 -0.25 1.88
CA VAL A 71 5.91 1.14 1.60
C VAL A 71 6.02 1.95 2.87
N ILE A 72 6.63 3.13 2.75
CA ILE A 72 6.67 4.10 3.86
C ILE A 72 5.66 5.20 3.55
N PHE A 73 4.76 5.43 4.49
CA PHE A 73 3.71 6.44 4.36
C PHE A 73 3.96 7.62 5.29
N ASP A 74 4.17 8.79 4.70
CA ASP A 74 4.28 10.04 5.46
C ASP A 74 2.95 10.78 5.42
N THR A 75 1.90 10.08 5.76
CA THR A 75 0.53 10.62 5.80
C THR A 75 -0.26 9.87 6.86
N GLU A 76 -1.25 10.53 7.44
CA GLU A 76 -2.18 9.90 8.37
C GLU A 76 -3.31 9.16 7.66
N ASP A 77 -3.30 9.17 6.34
CA ASP A 77 -4.32 8.51 5.54
C ASP A 77 -3.66 7.63 4.46
N PRO A 78 -2.88 6.61 4.86
CA PRO A 78 -2.23 5.73 3.90
C PRO A 78 -3.24 4.89 3.15
N ASN A 79 -2.98 4.67 1.87
CA ASN A 79 -3.80 3.75 1.10
C ASN A 79 -3.00 3.04 0.01
N LEU A 80 -3.49 1.84 -0.33
CA LEU A 80 -2.98 1.00 -1.39
C LEU A 80 -4.13 0.74 -2.34
N VAL A 81 -3.93 0.98 -3.63
CA VAL A 81 -4.98 0.85 -4.64
C VAL A 81 -4.51 -0.04 -5.77
N PHE A 82 -5.35 -0.96 -6.19
CA PHE A 82 -5.03 -1.86 -7.30
C PHE A 82 -6.28 -2.27 -8.06
N ALA A 83 -6.09 -2.63 -9.32
CA ALA A 83 -7.18 -3.06 -10.20
C ALA A 83 -7.38 -4.57 -10.05
N CYS A 84 -8.63 -4.97 -9.83
CA CYS A 84 -8.97 -6.38 -9.59
C CYS A 84 -10.17 -6.86 -10.40
N GLU A 85 -10.34 -6.33 -11.58
CA GLU A 85 -11.52 -6.64 -12.39
C GLU A 85 -11.72 -8.15 -12.56
N GLY A 86 -12.94 -8.61 -12.28
CA GLY A 86 -13.27 -10.01 -12.42
C GLY A 86 -12.98 -10.88 -11.20
N ALA A 87 -12.32 -10.35 -10.18
CA ALA A 87 -12.08 -11.09 -8.96
C ALA A 87 -13.34 -11.15 -8.11
N ASP A 88 -13.55 -12.27 -7.42
CA ASP A 88 -14.69 -12.44 -6.51
C ASP A 88 -14.26 -12.49 -5.05
N ARG A 89 -12.97 -12.59 -4.78
CA ARG A 89 -12.44 -12.73 -3.44
C ARG A 89 -11.07 -12.07 -3.33
N LEU A 90 -10.85 -11.39 -2.21
CA LEU A 90 -9.58 -10.74 -1.89
C LEU A 90 -9.00 -11.36 -0.63
N ASP A 91 -7.73 -11.76 -0.69
CA ASP A 91 -7.01 -12.29 0.45
C ASP A 91 -5.78 -11.43 0.69
N VAL A 92 -5.64 -10.88 1.91
CA VAL A 92 -4.62 -9.88 2.24
C VAL A 92 -3.87 -10.25 3.49
N THR A 93 -2.54 -10.18 3.41
CA THR A 93 -1.66 -10.32 4.56
C THR A 93 -0.66 -9.18 4.53
N LEU A 94 -0.70 -8.35 5.56
CA LEU A 94 0.16 -7.18 5.69
C LEU A 94 0.83 -7.18 7.05
N GLU A 95 1.93 -6.46 7.14
CA GLU A 95 2.55 -6.11 8.40
C GLU A 95 2.59 -4.59 8.46
N VAL A 96 2.07 -4.00 9.53
CA VAL A 96 1.94 -2.55 9.69
C VAL A 96 2.73 -2.12 10.92
N ALA A 97 3.66 -1.18 10.72
CA ALA A 97 4.47 -0.64 11.81
C ALA A 97 4.27 0.87 11.87
N GLU A 98 3.74 1.36 12.97
CA GLU A 98 3.58 2.81 13.18
C GLU A 98 4.95 3.49 13.21
N LEU A 99 5.04 4.68 12.60
CA LEU A 99 6.27 5.45 12.55
C LEU A 99 6.03 6.85 13.10
N PRO A 100 6.95 7.37 13.94
CA PRO A 100 6.90 8.77 14.32
C PRO A 100 7.11 9.66 13.09
N LYS A 101 6.47 10.82 13.09
CA LYS A 101 6.55 11.76 11.98
C LYS A 101 7.99 12.11 11.61
N SER A 102 8.84 12.35 12.61
CA SER A 102 10.23 12.72 12.38
C SER A 102 11.02 11.59 11.71
N LEU A 103 10.77 10.35 12.11
CA LEU A 103 11.45 9.20 11.53
C LEU A 103 10.97 8.93 10.10
N THR A 104 9.68 9.12 9.84
CA THR A 104 9.10 8.86 8.52
C THR A 104 9.79 9.71 7.44
N ALA A 105 9.93 11.00 7.69
CA ALA A 105 10.57 11.90 6.74
C ALA A 105 12.03 11.49 6.47
N THR A 106 12.75 11.10 7.51
CA THR A 106 14.14 10.65 7.40
C THR A 106 14.25 9.38 6.57
N LEU A 107 13.34 8.43 6.81
CA LEU A 107 13.34 7.17 6.07
C LEU A 107 13.02 7.38 4.58
N ILE A 108 12.05 8.24 4.29
CA ILE A 108 11.69 8.53 2.90
C ILE A 108 12.87 9.17 2.17
N GLU A 109 13.56 10.10 2.81
CA GLU A 109 14.75 10.70 2.22
C GLU A 109 15.81 9.65 1.94
N ALA A 110 16.01 8.72 2.88
CA ALA A 110 17.02 7.68 2.74
C ALA A 110 16.75 6.71 1.60
N VAL A 111 15.47 6.40 1.35
CA VAL A 111 15.09 5.40 0.32
C VAL A 111 14.76 6.04 -1.03
N THR A 112 14.55 7.34 -1.08
CA THR A 112 14.24 8.02 -2.34
C THR A 112 15.50 8.11 -3.18
N PRO A 113 15.46 7.68 -4.44
CA PRO A 113 16.61 7.78 -5.32
C PRO A 113 17.05 9.22 -5.49
N LYS A 114 18.33 9.47 -5.27
CA LYS A 114 18.91 10.80 -5.45
C LYS A 114 19.56 10.90 -6.83
N GLY A 115 18.74 10.68 -7.87
CA GLY A 115 19.20 10.76 -9.23
C GLY A 115 19.89 12.08 -9.52
N ASN A 116 19.33 13.17 -8.99
CA ASN A 116 19.94 14.47 -9.14
C ASN A 116 21.24 14.58 -8.37
N GLY A 117 21.34 13.89 -7.25
CA GLY A 117 22.59 13.82 -6.51
C GLY A 117 23.67 13.17 -7.32
N LEU A 118 23.36 12.05 -7.94
CA LEU A 118 24.31 11.37 -8.82
C LEU A 118 24.70 12.25 -9.99
N LYS A 119 23.75 12.90 -10.60
CA LYS A 119 24.03 13.82 -11.71
C LYS A 119 24.94 14.94 -11.28
N ARG A 120 24.77 15.42 -10.06
CA ARG A 120 25.61 16.50 -9.55
C ARG A 120 27.07 16.11 -9.40
N PHE A 121 27.35 14.84 -9.24
CA PHE A 121 28.72 14.37 -9.17
C PHE A 121 29.45 14.38 -10.52
N PHE A 122 28.70 14.48 -11.58
CA PHE A 122 29.24 14.42 -12.94
C PHE A 122 29.20 15.76 -13.65
N HIS A 123 28.94 16.78 -12.92
CA HIS A 123 28.85 18.12 -13.49
C HIS A 123 30.15 18.86 -13.35
#